data_1471e8e7721e60af46fa1c3ee878cd60
#
_entry.id   1471e8e7721e60af46fa1c3ee878cd60
#
_cell.length_a   1.000
_cell.length_b   1.000
_cell.length_c   1.000
_cell.angle_alpha   90.00
_cell.angle_beta   90.00
_cell.angle_gamma   90.00
#
_symmetry.space_group_name_H-M   'P 1'
#
loop_
_entity.id
_entity.type
_entity.pdbx_description
1 polymer ?
#
loop_
_entity_poly.entity_id
_entity_poly.type
_entity_poly.pdbx_seq_one_letter_code
_entity_poly.pdbx_strand_id
1 'polypeptide(L)'
;MILFIKEEVKMKPNIEKANDYPLVSVGMTAYNHERFIAQALESVLMQEVDFKYEIIIGEDCSQDRTREIILAYQKKYPDIIKPILYEKNVGMKQNYLNIRNACKGKYRTTLEGDDFWLTCDRMKKQVDFLENNPEYIAVAGNWYTVDENNRII
;
A
#
# COMPACT_ATOMS: atom_id res chain seq x y z
N MET A 1 2.30 10.33 -8.88
CA MET A 1 3.12 10.84 -7.75
C MET A 1 2.67 10.13 -6.49
N ILE A 2 3.48 9.23 -5.99
CA ILE A 2 3.18 8.45 -4.79
C ILE A 2 3.56 9.29 -3.57
N LEU A 3 2.55 9.73 -2.81
CA LEU A 3 2.71 10.58 -1.65
C LEU A 3 2.64 9.75 -0.38
N PHE A 4 3.60 9.94 0.52
CA PHE A 4 3.61 9.36 1.85
C PHE A 4 3.08 10.42 2.82
N ILE A 5 1.93 10.18 3.43
CA ILE A 5 1.19 11.18 4.23
C ILE A 5 1.15 10.74 5.69
N LYS A 6 1.49 11.68 6.58
CA LYS A 6 1.23 11.55 8.02
C LYS A 6 -0.26 11.81 8.27
N GLU A 7 -0.97 10.82 8.74
CA GLU A 7 -2.37 11.01 9.16
C GLU A 7 -2.41 11.52 10.59
N GLU A 8 -3.26 12.51 10.86
CA GLU A 8 -3.69 12.77 12.23
C GLU A 8 -4.58 11.61 12.66
N VAL A 9 -3.98 10.58 13.21
CA VAL A 9 -4.74 9.52 13.85
C VAL A 9 -5.39 10.14 15.07
N LYS A 10 -6.71 10.33 15.04
CA LYS A 10 -7.52 10.57 16.24
C LYS A 10 -7.44 9.31 17.11
N MET A 11 -6.29 9.10 17.72
CA MET A 11 -6.11 8.04 18.70
C MET A 11 -6.93 8.41 19.92
N LYS A 12 -7.97 7.63 20.18
CA LYS A 12 -8.52 7.55 21.54
C LYS A 12 -7.37 7.01 22.42
N PRO A 13 -6.98 7.71 23.49
CA PRO A 13 -5.85 7.30 24.31
C PRO A 13 -6.20 6.03 25.08
N ASN A 14 -5.80 4.89 24.55
CA ASN A 14 -5.71 3.66 25.31
C ASN A 14 -4.27 3.15 25.14
N ILE A 15 -3.40 3.57 26.07
CA ILE A 15 -1.95 3.43 26.04
C ILE A 15 -1.48 1.95 26.04
N GLU A 16 -2.35 1.00 26.35
CA GLU A 16 -2.00 -0.42 26.47
C GLU A 16 -1.95 -1.21 25.14
N LYS A 17 -2.33 -0.61 23.99
CA LYS A 17 -2.35 -1.27 22.67
C LYS A 17 -1.47 -0.61 21.61
N ALA A 18 -0.53 0.26 21.98
CA ALA A 18 0.30 0.99 21.01
C ALA A 18 1.19 0.06 20.14
N ASN A 19 1.43 -1.18 20.58
CA ASN A 19 2.30 -2.14 19.88
C ASN A 19 1.60 -3.03 18.86
N ASP A 20 0.29 -2.89 18.68
CA ASP A 20 -0.51 -3.82 17.83
C ASP A 20 -0.91 -3.21 16.47
N TYR A 21 -0.71 -1.92 16.27
CA TYR A 21 -1.05 -1.25 15.02
C TYR A 21 0.17 -1.17 14.08
N PRO A 22 -0.05 -1.26 12.75
CA PRO A 22 1.02 -1.01 11.79
C PRO A 22 1.46 0.46 11.86
N LEU A 23 2.76 0.71 11.64
CA LEU A 23 3.26 2.07 11.49
C LEU A 23 2.88 2.64 10.13
N VAL A 24 2.89 1.78 9.09
CA VAL A 24 2.59 2.17 7.71
C VAL A 24 1.44 1.33 7.17
N SER A 25 0.48 1.97 6.51
CA SER A 25 -0.50 1.34 5.64
C SER A 25 -0.19 1.67 4.18
N VAL A 26 0.00 0.65 3.36
CA VAL A 26 0.09 0.75 1.89
C VAL A 26 -1.29 0.45 1.31
N GLY A 27 -1.94 1.46 0.76
CA GLY A 27 -3.21 1.28 0.04
C GLY A 27 -2.96 0.93 -1.43
N MET A 28 -3.61 -0.11 -1.94
CA MET A 28 -3.43 -0.57 -3.32
C MET A 28 -4.78 -0.75 -4.01
N THR A 29 -4.99 -0.09 -5.14
CA THR A 29 -6.15 -0.31 -6.00
C THR A 29 -5.81 -1.37 -7.05
N ALA A 30 -6.74 -2.29 -7.33
CA ALA A 30 -6.55 -3.32 -8.34
C ALA A 30 -7.83 -3.57 -9.14
N TYR A 31 -7.72 -3.52 -10.47
CA TYR A 31 -8.77 -3.90 -11.41
C TYR A 31 -8.18 -4.31 -12.75
N ASN A 32 -8.28 -5.61 -13.09
CA ASN A 32 -7.71 -6.21 -14.31
C ASN A 32 -6.19 -5.99 -14.45
N HIS A 33 -5.44 -6.26 -13.36
CA HIS A 33 -4.00 -6.10 -13.27
C HIS A 33 -3.26 -7.45 -13.20
N GLU A 34 -3.79 -8.55 -13.78
CA GLU A 34 -3.17 -9.90 -13.65
C GLU A 34 -1.70 -9.95 -14.07
N ARG A 35 -1.29 -9.09 -15.01
CA ARG A 35 0.09 -9.03 -15.52
C ARG A 35 1.06 -8.32 -14.54
N PHE A 36 0.56 -7.48 -13.66
CA PHE A 36 1.36 -6.53 -12.89
C PHE A 36 1.24 -6.72 -11.38
N ILE A 37 0.08 -7.15 -10.89
CA ILE A 37 -0.24 -7.18 -9.46
C ILE A 37 0.74 -7.98 -8.61
N ALA A 38 1.33 -9.06 -9.15
CA ALA A 38 2.36 -9.82 -8.45
C ALA A 38 3.61 -8.98 -8.22
N GLN A 39 4.08 -8.25 -9.24
CA GLN A 39 5.23 -7.35 -9.16
C GLN A 39 4.95 -6.20 -8.18
N ALA A 40 3.76 -5.62 -8.23
CA ALA A 40 3.33 -4.57 -7.30
C ALA A 40 3.44 -5.06 -5.84
N LEU A 41 2.87 -6.22 -5.53
CA LEU A 41 2.92 -6.83 -4.20
C LEU A 41 4.34 -7.15 -3.75
N GLU A 42 5.15 -7.77 -4.60
CA GLU A 42 6.54 -8.12 -4.30
C GLU A 42 7.38 -6.87 -4.03
N SER A 43 7.13 -5.77 -4.74
CA SER A 43 7.85 -4.50 -4.54
C SER A 43 7.60 -3.87 -3.16
N VAL A 44 6.44 -4.14 -2.56
CA VAL A 44 6.13 -3.73 -1.18
C VAL A 44 6.66 -4.76 -0.18
N LEU A 45 6.54 -6.05 -0.46
CA LEU A 45 6.99 -7.12 0.44
C LEU A 45 8.53 -7.19 0.57
N MET A 46 9.28 -6.71 -0.43
CA MET A 46 10.74 -6.65 -0.37
C MET A 46 11.28 -5.51 0.51
N GLN A 47 10.41 -4.66 1.07
CA GLN A 47 10.87 -3.51 1.85
C GLN A 47 11.56 -3.94 3.14
N GLU A 48 12.78 -3.46 3.35
CA GLU A 48 13.59 -3.73 4.54
C GLU A 48 13.25 -2.70 5.63
N VAL A 49 12.37 -3.08 6.54
CA VAL A 49 11.89 -2.23 7.63
C VAL A 49 11.92 -2.96 8.97
N ASP A 50 12.08 -2.22 10.05
CA ASP A 50 12.09 -2.70 11.44
C ASP A 50 10.77 -2.39 12.18
N PHE A 51 9.73 -2.00 11.44
CA PHE A 51 8.40 -1.69 11.94
C PHE A 51 7.31 -2.54 11.24
N LYS A 52 6.16 -2.66 11.90
CA LYS A 52 4.98 -3.33 11.31
C LYS A 52 4.37 -2.46 10.21
N TYR A 53 3.95 -3.10 9.14
CA TYR A 53 3.16 -2.47 8.07
C TYR A 53 2.06 -3.41 7.58
N GLU A 54 1.11 -2.84 6.87
CA GLU A 54 0.02 -3.58 6.23
C GLU A 54 -0.16 -3.13 4.78
N ILE A 55 -0.74 -3.99 3.96
CA ILE A 55 -1.16 -3.70 2.59
C ILE A 55 -2.67 -3.88 2.51
N ILE A 56 -3.40 -2.79 2.32
CA ILE A 56 -4.85 -2.81 2.12
C ILE A 56 -5.11 -2.77 0.62
N ILE A 57 -5.65 -3.84 0.06
CA ILE A 57 -5.89 -3.97 -1.39
C ILE A 57 -7.39 -3.93 -1.67
N GLY A 58 -7.84 -2.97 -2.45
CA GLY A 58 -9.20 -2.95 -2.98
C GLY A 58 -9.23 -3.63 -4.35
N GLU A 59 -9.75 -4.86 -4.40
CA GLU A 59 -9.90 -5.64 -5.62
C GLU A 59 -11.30 -5.43 -6.20
N ASP A 60 -11.41 -4.65 -7.28
CA ASP A 60 -12.66 -4.05 -7.77
C ASP A 60 -13.42 -4.93 -8.77
N CYS A 61 -13.61 -6.21 -8.41
CA CYS A 61 -14.35 -7.19 -9.21
C CYS A 61 -13.71 -7.42 -10.59
N SER A 62 -12.40 -7.71 -10.61
CA SER A 62 -11.65 -8.02 -11.84
C SER A 62 -12.23 -9.21 -12.61
N GLN A 63 -12.10 -9.15 -13.93
CA GLN A 63 -12.56 -10.19 -14.87
C GLN A 63 -11.43 -11.14 -15.28
N ASP A 64 -10.19 -10.81 -14.89
CA ASP A 64 -8.97 -11.59 -15.13
C ASP A 64 -8.53 -12.33 -13.85
N ARG A 65 -7.29 -12.80 -13.79
CA ARG A 65 -6.74 -13.55 -12.65
C ARG A 65 -6.25 -12.65 -11.51
N THR A 66 -6.49 -11.35 -11.54
CA THR A 66 -6.03 -10.41 -10.49
C THR A 66 -6.44 -10.87 -9.09
N ARG A 67 -7.72 -11.21 -8.90
CA ARG A 67 -8.26 -11.68 -7.61
C ARG A 67 -7.60 -12.97 -7.13
N GLU A 68 -7.41 -13.94 -8.03
CA GLU A 68 -6.76 -15.21 -7.72
C GLU A 68 -5.34 -14.99 -7.19
N ILE A 69 -4.58 -14.11 -7.87
CA ILE A 69 -3.20 -13.78 -7.49
C ILE A 69 -3.19 -13.11 -6.11
N ILE A 70 -4.03 -12.10 -5.88
CA ILE A 70 -4.11 -11.41 -4.57
C ILE A 70 -4.40 -12.40 -3.44
N LEU A 71 -5.35 -13.32 -3.63
CA LEU A 71 -5.69 -14.32 -2.62
C LEU A 71 -4.55 -15.31 -2.37
N ALA A 72 -3.77 -15.67 -3.37
CA ALA A 72 -2.57 -16.50 -3.21
C ALA A 72 -1.52 -15.78 -2.34
N TYR A 73 -1.28 -14.49 -2.56
CA TYR A 73 -0.38 -13.69 -1.74
C TYR A 73 -0.93 -13.48 -0.31
N GLN A 74 -2.23 -13.24 -0.15
CA GLN A 74 -2.86 -13.15 1.17
C GLN A 74 -2.65 -14.43 1.98
N LYS A 75 -2.81 -15.61 1.37
CA LYS A 75 -2.58 -16.89 2.03
C LYS A 75 -1.14 -17.04 2.51
N LYS A 76 -0.17 -16.50 1.76
CA LYS A 76 1.26 -16.54 2.11
C LYS A 76 1.64 -15.50 3.16
N TYR A 77 0.97 -14.34 3.17
CA TYR A 77 1.26 -13.20 4.04
C TYR A 77 0.00 -12.68 4.74
N PRO A 78 -0.69 -13.51 5.56
CA PRO A 78 -2.02 -13.17 6.11
C PRO A 78 -1.99 -12.00 7.10
N ASP A 79 -0.86 -11.77 7.76
CA ASP A 79 -0.70 -10.67 8.72
C ASP A 79 -0.46 -9.31 8.03
N ILE A 80 0.02 -9.33 6.79
CA ILE A 80 0.39 -8.12 6.04
C ILE A 80 -0.70 -7.75 5.02
N ILE A 81 -1.18 -8.72 4.22
CA ILE A 81 -2.08 -8.46 3.09
C ILE A 81 -3.54 -8.61 3.51
N LYS A 82 -4.29 -7.52 3.36
CA LYS A 82 -5.71 -7.42 3.76
C LYS A 82 -6.55 -6.94 2.59
N PRO A 83 -7.09 -7.87 1.76
CA PRO A 83 -7.89 -7.49 0.61
C PRO A 83 -9.32 -7.11 1.00
N ILE A 84 -9.84 -6.11 0.31
CA ILE A 84 -11.26 -5.76 0.23
C ILE A 84 -11.75 -6.28 -1.12
N LEU A 85 -12.56 -7.33 -1.10
CA LEU A 85 -13.07 -7.99 -2.30
C LEU A 85 -14.50 -7.54 -2.60
N TYR A 86 -14.71 -6.95 -3.77
CA TYR A 86 -16.05 -6.52 -4.16
C TYR A 86 -16.75 -7.57 -5.03
N GLU A 87 -18.07 -7.70 -4.86
CA GLU A 87 -18.94 -8.55 -5.69
C GLU A 87 -19.31 -7.90 -7.01
N LYS A 88 -19.18 -6.56 -7.10
CA LYS A 88 -19.38 -5.76 -8.32
C LYS A 88 -18.37 -4.63 -8.34
N ASN A 89 -18.02 -4.17 -9.54
CA ASN A 89 -17.14 -3.01 -9.71
C ASN A 89 -17.80 -1.77 -9.08
N VAL A 90 -17.09 -1.15 -8.13
CA VAL A 90 -17.53 0.06 -7.40
C VAL A 90 -16.89 1.33 -7.95
N GLY A 91 -15.90 1.17 -8.82
CA GLY A 91 -15.13 2.24 -9.46
C GLY A 91 -13.99 2.77 -8.59
N MET A 92 -12.98 3.32 -9.27
CA MET A 92 -11.72 3.78 -8.66
C MET A 92 -11.94 4.67 -7.42
N LYS A 93 -12.82 5.67 -7.51
CA LYS A 93 -13.04 6.63 -6.42
C LYS A 93 -13.56 5.95 -5.16
N GLN A 94 -14.57 5.10 -5.27
CA GLN A 94 -15.16 4.42 -4.12
C GLN A 94 -14.18 3.39 -3.56
N ASN A 95 -13.49 2.65 -4.43
CA ASN A 95 -12.45 1.70 -4.02
C ASN A 95 -11.35 2.41 -3.22
N TYR A 96 -10.81 3.52 -3.74
CA TYR A 96 -9.81 4.33 -3.03
C TYR A 96 -10.29 4.81 -1.65
N LEU A 97 -11.54 5.30 -1.54
CA LEU A 97 -12.09 5.76 -0.26
C LEU A 97 -12.22 4.63 0.75
N ASN A 98 -12.63 3.45 0.31
CA ASN A 98 -12.77 2.28 1.18
C ASN A 98 -11.39 1.78 1.67
N ILE A 99 -10.39 1.74 0.79
CA ILE A 99 -8.99 1.45 1.15
C ILE A 99 -8.51 2.45 2.20
N ARG A 100 -8.68 3.74 1.92
CA ARG A 100 -8.28 4.81 2.83
C ARG A 100 -8.87 4.63 4.22
N ASN A 101 -10.16 4.32 4.32
CA ASN A 101 -10.86 4.15 5.59
C ASN A 101 -10.44 2.88 6.34
N ALA A 102 -9.94 1.87 5.63
CA ALA A 102 -9.45 0.62 6.21
C ALA A 102 -8.00 0.72 6.73
N CYS A 103 -7.21 1.68 6.24
CA CYS A 103 -5.83 1.91 6.69
C CYS A 103 -5.78 2.33 8.16
N LYS A 104 -4.89 1.71 8.94
CA LYS A 104 -4.72 1.93 10.39
C LYS A 104 -3.37 2.52 10.76
N GLY A 105 -2.43 2.59 9.82
CA GLY A 105 -1.08 3.09 10.02
C GLY A 105 -1.03 4.59 10.34
N LYS A 106 -0.06 4.98 11.18
CA LYS A 106 0.30 6.39 11.41
C LYS A 106 0.65 7.09 10.11
N TYR A 107 1.33 6.37 9.22
CA TYR A 107 1.66 6.83 7.87
C TYR A 107 0.86 6.03 6.85
N ARG A 108 0.48 6.72 5.78
CA ARG A 108 -0.19 6.09 4.65
C ARG A 108 0.50 6.46 3.35
N THR A 109 0.65 5.47 2.48
CA THR A 109 1.08 5.65 1.10
C THR A 109 0.15 4.85 0.19
N THR A 110 0.18 5.16 -1.10
CA THR A 110 -0.59 4.43 -2.12
C THR A 110 0.36 3.87 -3.17
N LEU A 111 -0.02 2.73 -3.73
CA LEU A 111 0.60 2.12 -4.90
C LEU A 111 -0.52 1.53 -5.74
N GLU A 112 -0.59 1.82 -7.03
CA GLU A 112 -1.55 1.17 -7.91
C GLU A 112 -1.09 -0.25 -8.24
N GLY A 113 -2.02 -1.16 -8.55
CA GLY A 113 -1.70 -2.57 -8.76
C GLY A 113 -0.95 -2.87 -10.07
N ASP A 114 -0.70 -1.86 -10.89
CA ASP A 114 0.11 -1.86 -12.11
C ASP A 114 1.41 -1.05 -11.98
N ASP A 115 1.66 -0.47 -10.79
CA ASP A 115 2.92 0.21 -10.44
C ASP A 115 3.79 -0.66 -9.52
N PHE A 116 5.08 -0.33 -9.38
CA PHE A 116 5.98 -0.99 -8.45
C PHE A 116 7.07 -0.07 -7.90
N TRP A 117 7.59 -0.41 -6.71
CA TRP A 117 8.72 0.29 -6.11
C TRP A 117 10.05 -0.33 -6.55
N LEU A 118 11.03 0.53 -6.84
CA LEU A 118 12.32 0.11 -7.39
C LEU A 118 13.34 -0.32 -6.33
N THR A 119 13.22 0.17 -5.07
CA THR A 119 14.23 -0.04 -4.02
C THR A 119 13.60 -0.62 -2.75
N CYS A 120 14.37 -1.43 -2.02
CA CYS A 120 13.93 -2.07 -0.79
C CYS A 120 13.91 -1.14 0.44
N ASP A 121 14.46 0.06 0.35
CA ASP A 121 14.65 1.01 1.46
C ASP A 121 13.68 2.20 1.44
N ARG A 122 12.76 2.22 0.48
CA ARG A 122 11.85 3.35 0.26
C ARG A 122 11.00 3.68 1.49
N MET A 123 10.30 2.70 2.06
CA MET A 123 9.46 2.94 3.22
C MET A 123 10.26 3.44 4.41
N LYS A 124 11.42 2.82 4.67
CA LYS A 124 12.28 3.23 5.78
C LYS A 124 12.74 4.67 5.62
N LYS A 125 13.26 5.05 4.45
CA LYS A 125 13.72 6.43 4.18
C LYS A 125 12.61 7.46 4.36
N GLN A 126 11.40 7.16 3.92
CA GLN A 126 10.27 8.09 4.02
C GLN A 126 9.75 8.23 5.44
N VAL A 127 9.70 7.13 6.20
CA VAL A 127 9.36 7.16 7.63
C VAL A 127 10.42 7.92 8.41
N ASP A 128 11.69 7.57 8.26
CA ASP A 128 12.81 8.23 8.96
C ASP A 128 12.80 9.74 8.69
N PHE A 129 12.52 10.16 7.44
CA PHE A 129 12.42 11.58 7.13
C PHE A 129 11.29 12.26 7.90
N LEU A 130 10.08 11.70 7.91
CA LEU A 130 8.93 12.29 8.59
C LEU A 130 9.03 12.25 10.12
N GLU A 131 9.70 11.23 10.69
CA GLU A 131 9.95 11.16 12.13
C GLU A 131 10.98 12.21 12.59
N ASN A 132 12.00 12.48 11.76
CA ASN A 132 13.04 13.45 12.08
C ASN A 132 12.69 14.90 11.70
N ASN A 133 11.60 15.11 10.96
CA ASN A 133 11.17 16.43 10.49
C ASN A 133 9.66 16.60 10.73
N PRO A 134 9.25 16.85 12.00
CA PRO A 134 7.84 16.85 12.40
C PRO A 134 6.99 17.96 11.75
N GLU A 135 7.63 19.01 11.22
CA GLU A 135 6.99 20.11 10.48
C GLU A 135 6.45 19.68 9.10
N TYR A 136 6.94 18.55 8.55
CA TYR A 136 6.43 18.01 7.30
C TYR A 136 5.30 17.01 7.55
N ILE A 137 4.23 17.16 6.79
CA ILE A 137 3.06 16.25 6.82
C ILE A 137 3.12 15.19 5.75
N ALA A 138 3.99 15.35 4.76
CA ALA A 138 4.12 14.41 3.65
C ALA A 138 5.51 14.46 3.03
N VAL A 139 5.92 13.36 2.40
CA VAL A 139 7.11 13.23 1.59
C VAL A 139 6.79 12.45 0.31
N ALA A 140 7.39 12.86 -0.81
CA ALA A 140 7.27 12.18 -2.10
C ALA A 140 8.64 11.71 -2.58
N GLY A 141 8.68 10.60 -3.30
CA GLY A 141 9.87 10.14 -4.02
C GLY A 141 9.76 10.44 -5.51
N ASN A 142 10.88 10.31 -6.21
CA ASN A 142 10.91 10.34 -7.67
C ASN A 142 10.18 9.12 -8.26
N TRP A 143 9.73 9.27 -9.50
CA TRP A 143 9.07 8.22 -10.26
C TRP A 143 9.62 8.19 -11.70
N TYR A 144 9.48 7.06 -12.33
CA TYR A 144 9.83 6.84 -13.73
C TYR A 144 8.63 6.20 -14.42
N THR A 145 8.46 6.53 -15.69
CA THR A 145 7.54 5.80 -16.56
C THR A 145 8.33 4.66 -17.22
N VAL A 146 7.73 3.48 -17.24
CA VAL A 146 8.33 2.28 -17.86
C VAL A 146 7.36 1.68 -18.87
N ASP A 147 7.90 1.01 -19.88
CA ASP A 147 7.12 0.20 -20.81
C ASP A 147 6.74 -1.16 -20.19
N GLU A 148 6.01 -1.98 -20.93
CA GLU A 148 5.58 -3.32 -20.52
C GLU A 148 6.74 -4.30 -20.22
N ASN A 149 7.97 -3.96 -20.59
CA ASN A 149 9.18 -4.73 -20.33
C ASN A 149 10.04 -4.10 -19.21
N ASN A 150 9.48 -3.16 -18.43
CA ASN A 150 10.15 -2.39 -17.37
C ASN A 150 11.33 -1.51 -17.86
N ARG A 151 11.33 -1.07 -19.12
CA ARG A 151 12.32 -0.13 -19.64
C ARG A 151 11.84 1.29 -19.44
N ILE A 152 12.71 2.15 -18.89
CA ILE A 152 12.41 3.57 -18.69
C ILE A 152 12.19 4.24 -20.05
N ILE A 153 11.09 5.01 -20.18
CA ILE A 153 10.68 5.74 -21.38
C ILE A 153 10.52 7.23 -21.11
#